data_25652e2131a123e24d513a29f1f58527
#
_entry.id   25652e2131a123e24d513a29f1f58527
#
_cell.length_a   1.000
_cell.length_b   1.000
_cell.length_c   1.000
_cell.angle_alpha   90.00
_cell.angle_beta   90.00
_cell.angle_gamma   90.00
#
_symmetry.space_group_name_H-M   'P 1'
#
loop_
_entity.id
_entity.type
_entity.pdbx_description
1 polymer ?
#
loop_
_entity_poly.entity_id
_entity_poly.type
_entity_poly.pdbx_seq_one_letter_code
_entity_poly.pdbx_strand_id
1 'polypeptide(L)'
;MKGKSIFFVIIMSLLLLAGCNFNDDHSDETGKTTNKVPNRIISLIPSNTEILYELGLGDHVVGVSTVDDYPKEVRHKTQFDAMKLNKEALIKAQPDLILAHESQKASQEKVLKSLENSGIKVVYVKDAQSLDEMYQSFEQIGQATNKEKEAQTLVKETKTNVEKVVNKAKSRKEQPKVFIEIASEPEIYTVGKQTFMNDMLTKLKAKNVFDDQKGWPTVSKEDIIKKNPDVMLTTSGISSKEYQSLVQQRSGFEDINAVKKQRVEALNDDLLSRPGPRIDEAMEKLSDAIDAKK
;
A
#
# COMPACT_ATOMS: atom_id res chain seq x y z
N MET A 1 -23.52 -23.98 -92.32
CA MET A 1 -22.28 -23.94 -91.58
C MET A 1 -22.57 -23.18 -90.30
N LYS A 2 -22.93 -23.95 -89.26
CA LYS A 2 -23.50 -23.48 -88.04
C LYS A 2 -22.59 -23.97 -86.94
N GLY A 3 -22.22 -23.13 -86.01
CA GLY A 3 -21.54 -23.64 -84.81
C GLY A 3 -20.40 -22.82 -84.28
N LYS A 4 -20.56 -21.50 -84.01
CA LYS A 4 -19.57 -20.68 -83.25
C LYS A 4 -20.18 -19.59 -82.37
N SER A 5 -21.48 -19.67 -82.04
CA SER A 5 -22.18 -18.60 -81.30
C SER A 5 -22.70 -19.00 -79.94
N ILE A 6 -22.38 -20.20 -79.42
CA ILE A 6 -22.92 -20.66 -78.13
C ILE A 6 -21.87 -20.68 -76.98
N PHE A 7 -20.57 -20.52 -77.36
CA PHE A 7 -19.50 -20.61 -76.34
C PHE A 7 -19.16 -19.26 -75.63
N PHE A 8 -19.73 -18.15 -76.12
CA PHE A 8 -19.42 -16.81 -75.60
C PHE A 8 -20.43 -16.30 -74.56
N VAL A 9 -21.56 -16.97 -74.45
CA VAL A 9 -22.62 -16.55 -73.48
C VAL A 9 -22.46 -17.23 -72.12
N ILE A 10 -21.69 -18.32 -72.04
CA ILE A 10 -21.52 -19.05 -70.74
C ILE A 10 -20.40 -18.48 -69.86
N ILE A 11 -19.44 -17.70 -70.42
CA ILE A 11 -18.33 -17.09 -69.65
C ILE A 11 -18.75 -15.76 -69.04
N MET A 12 -19.81 -15.12 -69.45
CA MET A 12 -20.27 -13.84 -68.91
C MET A 12 -21.30 -13.96 -67.79
N SER A 13 -21.78 -15.17 -67.44
CA SER A 13 -22.68 -15.40 -66.32
C SER A 13 -22.00 -15.93 -65.03
N LEU A 14 -20.63 -16.10 -65.05
CA LEU A 14 -19.87 -16.54 -63.85
C LEU A 14 -19.18 -15.39 -63.09
N LEU A 15 -19.36 -14.14 -63.50
CA LEU A 15 -18.70 -12.96 -62.91
C LEU A 15 -19.63 -12.08 -62.05
N LEU A 16 -20.83 -12.52 -61.74
CA LEU A 16 -21.84 -11.78 -60.97
C LEU A 16 -22.24 -12.43 -59.62
N LEU A 17 -21.41 -13.35 -59.10
CA LEU A 17 -21.66 -13.99 -57.78
C LEU A 17 -20.52 -13.70 -56.79
N ALA A 18 -19.75 -12.63 -56.96
CA ALA A 18 -18.93 -12.01 -55.91
C ALA A 18 -19.77 -10.90 -55.24
N GLY A 19 -20.95 -11.26 -54.77
CA GLY A 19 -21.80 -10.41 -53.96
C GLY A 19 -21.32 -10.43 -52.51
N CYS A 20 -21.09 -9.27 -52.01
CA CYS A 20 -20.84 -8.81 -50.67
C CYS A 20 -21.32 -9.76 -49.59
N ASN A 21 -20.40 -10.43 -48.91
CA ASN A 21 -20.62 -10.88 -47.55
C ASN A 21 -20.39 -9.68 -46.63
N PHE A 22 -21.38 -8.81 -46.49
CA PHE A 22 -21.48 -7.92 -45.35
C PHE A 22 -21.80 -8.82 -44.14
N ASN A 23 -20.75 -9.28 -43.46
CA ASN A 23 -20.90 -9.64 -42.08
C ASN A 23 -21.18 -8.35 -41.36
N ASP A 24 -22.45 -8.12 -40.97
CA ASP A 24 -22.81 -7.31 -39.86
C ASP A 24 -22.23 -8.00 -38.60
N ASP A 25 -20.96 -7.74 -38.34
CA ASP A 25 -20.39 -7.90 -37.01
C ASP A 25 -21.06 -6.86 -36.10
N HIS A 26 -22.26 -7.18 -35.63
CA HIS A 26 -22.73 -6.64 -34.39
C HIS A 26 -21.77 -7.18 -33.32
N SER A 27 -20.59 -6.60 -33.23
CA SER A 27 -19.79 -6.70 -32.04
C SER A 27 -20.56 -6.02 -30.93
N ASP A 28 -21.20 -6.85 -30.10
CA ASP A 28 -21.58 -6.50 -28.73
C ASP A 28 -20.39 -5.76 -28.11
N GLU A 29 -20.50 -4.45 -27.96
CA GLU A 29 -19.63 -3.65 -27.09
C GLU A 29 -20.00 -3.94 -25.62
N THR A 30 -19.95 -5.20 -25.22
CA THR A 30 -19.90 -5.57 -23.82
C THR A 30 -18.45 -5.65 -23.40
N GLY A 31 -17.94 -4.53 -22.83
CA GLY A 31 -16.84 -4.57 -21.87
C GLY A 31 -15.52 -5.19 -22.33
N LYS A 32 -14.92 -4.76 -23.45
CA LYS A 32 -13.48 -4.92 -23.61
C LYS A 32 -12.79 -4.10 -22.54
N THR A 33 -12.48 -4.73 -21.40
CA THR A 33 -11.38 -4.29 -20.53
C THR A 33 -10.16 -4.18 -21.41
N THR A 34 -9.78 -2.95 -21.74
CA THR A 34 -8.56 -2.69 -22.51
C THR A 34 -7.39 -3.16 -21.66
N ASN A 35 -6.73 -4.27 -22.07
CA ASN A 35 -5.48 -4.79 -21.44
C ASN A 35 -4.30 -3.81 -21.67
N LYS A 36 -4.53 -2.53 -21.46
CA LYS A 36 -3.54 -1.49 -21.65
C LYS A 36 -3.11 -0.95 -20.29
N VAL A 37 -1.80 -0.90 -20.08
CA VAL A 37 -1.21 -0.21 -18.92
C VAL A 37 -1.70 1.24 -18.89
N PRO A 38 -2.20 1.75 -17.75
CA PRO A 38 -2.57 3.15 -17.63
C PRO A 38 -1.39 4.06 -17.93
N ASN A 39 -1.60 5.13 -18.70
CA ASN A 39 -0.52 6.05 -19.07
C ASN A 39 -0.32 7.18 -18.03
N ARG A 40 -1.36 7.54 -17.31
CA ARG A 40 -1.35 8.69 -16.38
C ARG A 40 -2.00 8.29 -15.06
N ILE A 41 -1.17 7.94 -14.09
CA ILE A 41 -1.61 7.43 -12.80
C ILE A 41 -1.44 8.51 -11.74
N ILE A 42 -2.46 8.72 -10.92
CA ILE A 42 -2.34 9.48 -9.66
C ILE A 42 -2.42 8.48 -8.51
N SER A 43 -1.46 8.56 -7.60
CA SER A 43 -1.43 7.79 -6.36
C SER A 43 -1.69 8.70 -5.17
N LEU A 44 -2.69 8.38 -4.36
CA LEU A 44 -3.13 9.23 -3.23
C LEU A 44 -2.64 8.75 -1.87
N ILE A 45 -1.71 7.77 -1.84
CA ILE A 45 -1.09 7.29 -0.60
C ILE A 45 0.31 6.71 -0.88
N PRO A 46 1.31 6.94 0.00
CA PRO A 46 2.69 6.53 -0.23
C PRO A 46 2.89 5.04 -0.51
N SER A 47 2.20 4.14 0.20
CA SER A 47 2.33 2.69 -0.03
C SER A 47 1.97 2.30 -1.48
N ASN A 48 0.90 2.87 -2.03
CA ASN A 48 0.51 2.62 -3.43
C ASN A 48 1.57 3.15 -4.41
N THR A 49 2.14 4.31 -4.10
CA THR A 49 3.20 4.92 -4.91
C THR A 49 4.44 4.02 -4.96
N GLU A 50 4.88 3.54 -3.81
CA GLU A 50 6.04 2.64 -3.73
C GLU A 50 5.80 1.36 -4.55
N ILE A 51 4.60 0.76 -4.45
CA ILE A 51 4.24 -0.41 -5.26
C ILE A 51 4.28 -0.09 -6.76
N LEU A 52 3.74 1.05 -7.20
CA LEU A 52 3.77 1.44 -8.61
C LEU A 52 5.21 1.56 -9.14
N TYR A 53 6.13 2.11 -8.36
CA TYR A 53 7.52 2.23 -8.74
C TYR A 53 8.20 0.86 -8.86
N GLU A 54 7.95 -0.07 -7.93
CA GLU A 54 8.44 -1.44 -7.99
C GLU A 54 7.85 -2.25 -9.17
N LEU A 55 6.64 -1.91 -9.60
CA LEU A 55 6.04 -2.48 -10.82
C LEU A 55 6.58 -1.84 -12.13
N GLY A 56 7.55 -0.94 -12.04
CA GLY A 56 8.14 -0.25 -13.20
C GLY A 56 7.24 0.83 -13.81
N LEU A 57 6.31 1.39 -13.04
CA LEU A 57 5.33 2.38 -13.49
C LEU A 57 5.65 3.82 -13.06
N GLY A 58 6.85 4.08 -12.56
CA GLY A 58 7.26 5.41 -12.08
C GLY A 58 7.07 6.52 -13.12
N ASP A 59 7.33 6.26 -14.40
CA ASP A 59 7.14 7.23 -15.49
C ASP A 59 5.65 7.50 -15.79
N HIS A 60 4.77 6.55 -15.45
CA HIS A 60 3.32 6.69 -15.60
C HIS A 60 2.68 7.48 -14.45
N VAL A 61 3.37 7.61 -13.29
CA VAL A 61 2.89 8.39 -12.15
C VAL A 61 3.02 9.87 -12.47
N VAL A 62 1.89 10.55 -12.63
CA VAL A 62 1.83 12.00 -12.93
C VAL A 62 1.52 12.83 -11.68
N GLY A 63 1.07 12.20 -10.59
CA GLY A 63 0.77 12.87 -9.35
C GLY A 63 0.77 11.92 -8.16
N VAL A 64 1.12 12.47 -6.99
CA VAL A 64 1.25 11.74 -5.73
C VAL A 64 0.63 12.53 -4.59
N SER A 65 0.53 11.97 -3.39
CA SER A 65 0.08 12.73 -2.22
C SER A 65 1.16 13.68 -1.70
N THR A 66 0.75 14.68 -0.91
CA THR A 66 1.67 15.64 -0.27
C THR A 66 2.62 15.01 0.75
N VAL A 67 2.33 13.77 1.18
CA VAL A 67 3.15 13.02 2.15
C VAL A 67 4.01 11.93 1.48
N ASP A 68 4.01 11.87 0.16
CA ASP A 68 4.91 10.99 -0.60
C ASP A 68 6.33 11.55 -0.62
N ASP A 69 7.32 10.74 -0.23
CA ASP A 69 8.72 11.13 -0.19
C ASP A 69 9.68 10.05 -0.72
N TYR A 70 9.13 8.88 -1.05
CA TYR A 70 9.89 7.74 -1.58
C TYR A 70 9.19 7.11 -2.81
N PRO A 71 9.98 6.74 -3.85
CA PRO A 71 11.40 7.07 -4.02
C PRO A 71 11.61 8.59 -4.20
N LYS A 72 12.87 9.07 -4.16
CA LYS A 72 13.17 10.53 -4.17
C LYS A 72 12.56 11.27 -5.36
N GLU A 73 12.38 10.60 -6.48
CA GLU A 73 11.81 11.12 -7.73
C GLU A 73 10.37 11.61 -7.57
N VAL A 74 9.61 11.09 -6.60
CA VAL A 74 8.22 11.52 -6.35
C VAL A 74 8.12 13.00 -5.98
N ARG A 75 9.18 13.58 -5.40
CA ARG A 75 9.23 14.99 -5.01
C ARG A 75 9.11 15.96 -6.18
N HIS A 76 9.33 15.48 -7.40
CA HIS A 76 9.19 16.24 -8.65
C HIS A 76 7.83 16.03 -9.33
N LYS A 77 6.97 15.16 -8.78
CA LYS A 77 5.62 14.93 -9.29
C LYS A 77 4.64 15.99 -8.76
N THR A 78 3.54 16.17 -9.44
CA THR A 78 2.44 17.02 -8.92
C THR A 78 1.92 16.43 -7.62
N GLN A 79 1.79 17.27 -6.60
CA GLN A 79 1.33 16.84 -5.28
C GLN A 79 -0.14 17.22 -5.05
N PHE A 80 -0.89 16.30 -4.44
CA PHE A 80 -2.30 16.47 -4.08
C PHE A 80 -2.48 16.26 -2.57
N ASP A 81 -3.23 17.14 -1.93
CA ASP A 81 -3.64 16.92 -0.54
C ASP A 81 -4.69 15.80 -0.50
N ALA A 82 -4.25 14.62 -0.09
CA ALA A 82 -5.08 13.41 -0.04
C ALA A 82 -6.18 13.46 1.05
N MET A 83 -6.04 14.37 2.03
CA MET A 83 -7.05 14.60 3.07
C MET A 83 -8.11 15.63 2.62
N LYS A 84 -7.78 16.46 1.62
CA LYS A 84 -8.68 17.49 1.07
C LYS A 84 -8.53 17.55 -0.44
N LEU A 85 -9.08 16.56 -1.13
CA LEU A 85 -8.97 16.44 -2.58
C LEU A 85 -9.60 17.63 -3.32
N ASN A 86 -8.86 18.20 -4.27
CA ASN A 86 -9.35 19.20 -5.19
C ASN A 86 -9.70 18.55 -6.54
N LYS A 87 -10.99 18.48 -6.86
CA LYS A 87 -11.52 17.87 -8.07
C LYS A 87 -10.93 18.48 -9.35
N GLU A 88 -10.91 19.81 -9.42
CA GLU A 88 -10.47 20.55 -10.61
C GLU A 88 -8.97 20.30 -10.88
N ALA A 89 -8.15 20.26 -9.83
CA ALA A 89 -6.73 19.95 -9.94
C ALA A 89 -6.50 18.51 -10.42
N LEU A 90 -7.28 17.55 -9.92
CA LEU A 90 -7.20 16.13 -10.36
C LEU A 90 -7.62 15.99 -11.83
N ILE A 91 -8.72 16.63 -12.26
CA ILE A 91 -9.15 16.63 -13.67
C ILE A 91 -8.11 17.28 -14.58
N LYS A 92 -7.51 18.41 -14.16
CA LYS A 92 -6.46 19.11 -14.92
C LYS A 92 -5.22 18.23 -15.14
N ALA A 93 -4.92 17.33 -14.22
CA ALA A 93 -3.82 16.37 -14.38
C ALA A 93 -4.15 15.25 -15.40
N GLN A 94 -5.38 15.15 -15.87
CA GLN A 94 -5.86 14.19 -16.88
C GLN A 94 -5.43 12.74 -16.58
N PRO A 95 -5.71 12.19 -15.40
CA PRO A 95 -5.40 10.81 -15.10
C PRO A 95 -6.36 9.87 -15.82
N ASP A 96 -5.89 8.70 -16.20
CA ASP A 96 -6.71 7.57 -16.62
C ASP A 96 -6.92 6.55 -15.48
N LEU A 97 -6.08 6.62 -14.43
CA LEU A 97 -6.23 5.85 -13.21
C LEU A 97 -5.89 6.70 -11.98
N ILE A 98 -6.73 6.61 -10.96
CA ILE A 98 -6.44 7.11 -9.61
C ILE A 98 -6.43 5.92 -8.64
N LEU A 99 -5.30 5.71 -7.94
CA LEU A 99 -5.22 4.80 -6.83
C LEU A 99 -5.51 5.56 -5.54
N ALA A 100 -6.69 5.37 -5.00
CA ALA A 100 -7.10 5.88 -3.70
C ALA A 100 -6.91 4.81 -2.61
N HIS A 101 -6.99 5.20 -1.36
CA HIS A 101 -7.00 4.27 -0.23
C HIS A 101 -8.44 4.01 0.24
N GLU A 102 -8.69 2.83 0.79
CA GLU A 102 -10.03 2.47 1.26
C GLU A 102 -10.57 3.43 2.32
N SER A 103 -9.70 3.95 3.21
CA SER A 103 -10.09 4.97 4.21
C SER A 103 -10.59 6.28 3.59
N GLN A 104 -10.17 6.60 2.36
CA GLN A 104 -10.61 7.79 1.63
C GLN A 104 -12.01 7.62 1.00
N LYS A 105 -12.49 6.36 0.89
CA LYS A 105 -13.80 6.07 0.30
C LYS A 105 -14.93 6.81 0.99
N ALA A 106 -14.90 6.92 2.32
CA ALA A 106 -15.89 7.65 3.08
C ALA A 106 -15.56 9.16 3.17
N SER A 107 -14.30 9.49 3.50
CA SER A 107 -13.89 10.89 3.77
C SER A 107 -13.86 11.77 2.51
N GLN A 108 -13.59 11.19 1.33
CA GLN A 108 -13.46 11.87 0.04
C GLN A 108 -14.47 11.35 -1.00
N GLU A 109 -15.53 10.65 -0.57
CA GLU A 109 -16.52 9.99 -1.45
C GLU A 109 -17.05 10.92 -2.53
N LYS A 110 -17.47 12.12 -2.15
CA LYS A 110 -18.11 13.09 -3.07
C LYS A 110 -17.18 13.47 -4.24
N VAL A 111 -15.90 13.67 -3.96
CA VAL A 111 -14.91 14.03 -4.99
C VAL A 111 -14.57 12.82 -5.84
N LEU A 112 -14.22 11.69 -5.23
CA LEU A 112 -13.80 10.49 -5.94
C LEU A 112 -14.93 9.95 -6.84
N LYS A 113 -16.16 9.88 -6.33
CA LYS A 113 -17.33 9.48 -7.12
C LYS A 113 -17.65 10.42 -8.29
N SER A 114 -17.40 11.72 -8.11
CA SER A 114 -17.53 12.69 -9.20
C SER A 114 -16.49 12.52 -10.30
N LEU A 115 -15.27 12.04 -9.95
CA LEU A 115 -14.21 11.72 -10.92
C LEU A 115 -14.57 10.44 -11.69
N GLU A 116 -15.09 9.41 -11.01
CA GLU A 116 -15.62 8.19 -11.65
C GLU A 116 -16.73 8.53 -12.67
N ASN A 117 -17.68 9.39 -12.29
CA ASN A 117 -18.74 9.85 -13.18
C ASN A 117 -18.22 10.67 -14.37
N SER A 118 -17.01 11.19 -14.30
CA SER A 118 -16.32 11.88 -15.39
C SER A 118 -15.48 10.92 -16.28
N GLY A 119 -15.59 9.61 -16.06
CA GLY A 119 -14.91 8.59 -16.86
C GLY A 119 -13.49 8.26 -16.39
N ILE A 120 -13.04 8.78 -15.24
CA ILE A 120 -11.72 8.46 -14.65
C ILE A 120 -11.87 7.18 -13.83
N LYS A 121 -11.02 6.17 -14.09
CA LYS A 121 -10.98 4.94 -13.27
C LYS A 121 -10.44 5.26 -11.88
N VAL A 122 -11.20 4.97 -10.84
CA VAL A 122 -10.75 5.05 -9.44
C VAL A 122 -10.70 3.64 -8.84
N VAL A 123 -9.57 3.28 -8.25
CA VAL A 123 -9.40 2.00 -7.55
C VAL A 123 -9.09 2.29 -6.09
N TYR A 124 -9.92 1.75 -5.20
CA TYR A 124 -9.73 1.85 -3.76
C TYR A 124 -8.88 0.67 -3.30
N VAL A 125 -7.61 0.93 -3.00
CA VAL A 125 -6.70 -0.10 -2.49
C VAL A 125 -7.04 -0.36 -1.03
N LYS A 126 -7.10 -1.64 -0.67
CA LYS A 126 -7.50 -2.10 0.66
C LYS A 126 -6.55 -1.58 1.74
N ASP A 127 -7.11 -1.20 2.89
CA ASP A 127 -6.35 -0.87 4.10
C ASP A 127 -5.79 -2.14 4.74
N ALA A 128 -4.52 -2.42 4.48
CA ALA A 128 -3.87 -3.64 4.92
C ALA A 128 -3.59 -3.63 6.43
N GLN A 129 -4.19 -4.54 7.17
CA GLN A 129 -3.98 -4.72 8.61
C GLN A 129 -3.06 -5.91 8.94
N SER A 130 -2.52 -6.57 7.93
CA SER A 130 -1.58 -7.68 8.04
C SER A 130 -0.63 -7.76 6.85
N LEU A 131 0.47 -8.51 6.98
CA LEU A 131 1.38 -8.79 5.86
C LEU A 131 0.66 -9.48 4.70
N ASP A 132 -0.26 -10.38 4.98
CA ASP A 132 -1.02 -11.07 3.93
C ASP A 132 -1.95 -10.11 3.16
N GLU A 133 -2.59 -9.17 3.85
CA GLU A 133 -3.40 -8.13 3.20
C GLU A 133 -2.54 -7.12 2.42
N MET A 134 -1.34 -6.82 2.89
CA MET A 134 -0.36 -6.03 2.13
C MET A 134 0.02 -6.71 0.81
N TYR A 135 0.29 -8.01 0.80
CA TYR A 135 0.56 -8.74 -0.44
C TYR A 135 -0.63 -8.72 -1.40
N GLN A 136 -1.86 -8.79 -0.87
CA GLN A 136 -3.08 -8.63 -1.68
C GLN A 136 -3.17 -7.23 -2.31
N SER A 137 -2.69 -6.18 -1.63
CA SER A 137 -2.67 -4.83 -2.22
C SER A 137 -1.70 -4.73 -3.41
N PHE A 138 -0.57 -5.45 -3.38
CA PHE A 138 0.35 -5.53 -4.53
C PHE A 138 -0.34 -6.17 -5.73
N GLU A 139 -1.04 -7.30 -5.51
CA GLU A 139 -1.80 -7.98 -6.56
C GLU A 139 -2.95 -7.10 -7.09
N GLN A 140 -3.67 -6.40 -6.20
CA GLN A 140 -4.75 -5.48 -6.58
C GLN A 140 -4.24 -4.35 -7.48
N ILE A 141 -3.10 -3.75 -7.15
CA ILE A 141 -2.47 -2.70 -7.96
C ILE A 141 -1.96 -3.28 -9.28
N GLY A 142 -1.36 -4.48 -9.25
CA GLY A 142 -0.97 -5.22 -10.46
C GLY A 142 -2.13 -5.41 -11.43
N GLN A 143 -3.28 -5.88 -10.95
CA GLN A 143 -4.51 -6.03 -11.75
C GLN A 143 -5.04 -4.68 -12.26
N ALA A 144 -5.02 -3.64 -11.41
CA ALA A 144 -5.50 -2.32 -11.81
C ALA A 144 -4.68 -1.69 -12.94
N THR A 145 -3.40 -2.09 -13.05
CA THR A 145 -2.39 -1.53 -13.96
C THR A 145 -1.96 -2.49 -15.08
N ASN A 146 -2.54 -3.69 -15.17
CA ASN A 146 -2.14 -4.78 -16.10
C ASN A 146 -0.65 -5.18 -15.93
N LYS A 147 -0.21 -5.28 -14.68
CA LYS A 147 1.12 -5.67 -14.23
C LYS A 147 1.09 -6.86 -13.26
N GLU A 148 0.19 -7.81 -13.52
CA GLU A 148 -0.06 -8.96 -12.63
C GLU A 148 1.20 -9.83 -12.44
N LYS A 149 1.99 -10.03 -13.49
CA LYS A 149 3.21 -10.84 -13.42
C LYS A 149 4.28 -10.17 -12.56
N GLU A 150 4.46 -8.87 -12.75
CA GLU A 150 5.40 -8.06 -11.97
C GLU A 150 4.95 -8.02 -10.50
N ALA A 151 3.66 -7.88 -10.24
CA ALA A 151 3.11 -7.91 -8.88
C ALA A 151 3.31 -9.27 -8.19
N GLN A 152 3.08 -10.38 -8.89
CA GLN A 152 3.35 -11.73 -8.36
C GLN A 152 4.84 -11.93 -8.04
N THR A 153 5.73 -11.41 -8.89
CA THR A 153 7.18 -11.44 -8.64
C THR A 153 7.53 -10.64 -7.39
N LEU A 154 7.02 -9.40 -7.29
CA LEU A 154 7.22 -8.53 -6.13
C LEU A 154 6.72 -9.19 -4.83
N VAL A 155 5.52 -9.79 -4.85
CA VAL A 155 4.98 -10.56 -3.70
C VAL A 155 5.92 -11.69 -3.30
N LYS A 156 6.41 -12.47 -4.25
CA LYS A 156 7.30 -13.61 -3.98
C LYS A 156 8.64 -13.15 -3.37
N GLU A 157 9.24 -12.12 -3.93
CA GLU A 157 10.53 -11.58 -3.47
C GLU A 157 10.39 -10.97 -2.08
N THR A 158 9.37 -10.13 -1.85
CA THR A 158 9.09 -9.53 -0.56
C THR A 158 8.81 -10.59 0.51
N LYS A 159 7.98 -11.60 0.22
CA LYS A 159 7.74 -12.74 1.12
C LYS A 159 9.03 -13.45 1.49
N THR A 160 9.88 -13.74 0.50
CA THR A 160 11.15 -14.41 0.73
C THR A 160 12.06 -13.61 1.66
N ASN A 161 12.12 -12.30 1.50
CA ASN A 161 12.92 -11.43 2.35
C ASN A 161 12.37 -11.34 3.78
N VAL A 162 11.06 -11.13 3.91
CA VAL A 162 10.36 -11.14 5.21
C VAL A 162 10.58 -12.45 5.95
N GLU A 163 10.49 -13.60 5.25
CA GLU A 163 10.73 -14.91 5.85
C GLU A 163 12.13 -15.06 6.43
N LYS A 164 13.16 -14.47 5.82
CA LYS A 164 14.54 -14.48 6.37
C LYS A 164 14.56 -13.78 7.74
N VAL A 165 13.92 -12.62 7.87
CA VAL A 165 13.85 -11.87 9.13
C VAL A 165 13.05 -12.64 10.17
N VAL A 166 11.88 -13.15 9.80
CA VAL A 166 11.02 -13.97 10.67
C VAL A 166 11.74 -15.22 11.17
N ASN A 167 12.47 -15.91 10.30
CA ASN A 167 13.23 -17.11 10.69
C ASN A 167 14.35 -16.79 11.69
N LYS A 168 15.02 -15.66 11.55
CA LYS A 168 15.99 -15.17 12.55
C LYS A 168 15.30 -14.92 13.90
N ALA A 169 14.12 -14.29 13.89
CA ALA A 169 13.33 -14.03 15.11
C ALA A 169 12.79 -15.31 15.77
N LYS A 170 12.56 -16.40 15.02
CA LYS A 170 12.14 -17.70 15.57
C LYS A 170 13.15 -18.31 16.55
N SER A 171 14.41 -17.92 16.50
CA SER A 171 15.46 -18.38 17.41
C SER A 171 15.38 -17.74 18.81
N ARG A 172 14.53 -16.71 19.00
CA ARG A 172 14.33 -16.07 20.31
C ARG A 172 13.83 -17.07 21.34
N LYS A 173 14.52 -17.13 22.48
CA LYS A 173 14.14 -17.99 23.62
C LYS A 173 12.93 -17.45 24.38
N GLU A 174 12.83 -16.13 24.46
CA GLU A 174 11.76 -15.39 25.15
C GLU A 174 10.94 -14.61 24.15
N GLN A 175 9.73 -14.23 24.55
CA GLN A 175 8.84 -13.35 23.81
C GLN A 175 8.85 -11.97 24.46
N PRO A 176 9.67 -11.00 23.99
CA PRO A 176 9.77 -9.70 24.59
C PRO A 176 8.44 -8.95 24.52
N LYS A 177 8.09 -8.27 25.61
CA LYS A 177 6.93 -7.39 25.69
C LYS A 177 7.27 -6.03 25.09
N VAL A 178 6.56 -5.64 24.04
CA VAL A 178 6.81 -4.41 23.29
C VAL A 178 5.64 -3.45 23.43
N PHE A 179 5.95 -2.19 23.72
CA PHE A 179 5.05 -1.06 23.64
C PHE A 179 5.49 -0.18 22.45
N ILE A 180 4.54 0.18 21.57
CA ILE A 180 4.80 1.12 20.48
C ILE A 180 3.90 2.35 20.69
N GLU A 181 4.51 3.50 20.88
CA GLU A 181 3.84 4.78 21.00
C GLU A 181 3.75 5.47 19.63
N ILE A 182 2.53 5.72 19.16
CA ILE A 182 2.27 6.36 17.87
C ILE A 182 2.23 7.89 18.02
N ALA A 183 1.63 8.37 19.10
CA ALA A 183 1.55 9.78 19.44
C ALA A 183 1.56 9.95 20.97
N SER A 184 2.08 11.09 21.42
CA SER A 184 2.22 11.41 22.84
C SER A 184 1.23 12.46 23.32
N GLU A 185 0.70 13.28 22.43
CA GLU A 185 -0.14 14.43 22.71
C GLU A 185 -1.36 14.47 21.76
N PRO A 186 -2.53 14.91 22.22
CA PRO A 186 -2.88 15.27 23.59
C PRO A 186 -3.04 14.05 24.52
N GLU A 187 -3.07 12.85 23.96
CA GLU A 187 -3.19 11.55 24.63
C GLU A 187 -2.15 10.58 24.05
N ILE A 188 -1.81 9.56 24.82
CA ILE A 188 -0.88 8.52 24.35
C ILE A 188 -1.66 7.52 23.49
N TYR A 189 -1.35 7.49 22.19
CA TYR A 189 -1.88 6.49 21.26
C TYR A 189 -0.89 5.35 21.09
N THR A 190 -1.40 4.13 21.03
CA THR A 190 -0.58 2.93 20.85
C THR A 190 -1.16 1.97 19.81
N VAL A 191 -0.41 0.92 19.55
CA VAL A 191 -0.76 -0.18 18.66
C VAL A 191 -1.58 -1.22 19.44
N GLY A 192 -2.81 -1.47 19.03
CA GLY A 192 -3.64 -2.59 19.49
C GLY A 192 -3.64 -3.76 18.50
N LYS A 193 -4.41 -4.83 18.82
CA LYS A 193 -4.63 -5.93 17.88
C LYS A 193 -5.39 -5.48 16.63
N GLN A 194 -5.29 -6.27 15.55
CA GLN A 194 -5.91 -5.97 14.26
C GLN A 194 -5.33 -4.69 13.63
N THR A 195 -4.05 -4.46 13.82
CA THR A 195 -3.27 -3.44 13.14
C THR A 195 -2.06 -4.08 12.45
N PHE A 196 -1.59 -3.45 11.40
CA PHE A 196 -0.44 -3.91 10.64
C PHE A 196 0.82 -4.08 11.52
N MET A 197 1.10 -3.11 12.38
CA MET A 197 2.25 -3.19 13.30
C MET A 197 2.12 -4.33 14.31
N ASN A 198 0.91 -4.64 14.75
CA ASN A 198 0.68 -5.79 15.65
C ASN A 198 0.94 -7.13 14.93
N ASP A 199 0.59 -7.24 13.64
CA ASP A 199 0.94 -8.42 12.84
C ASP A 199 2.45 -8.59 12.72
N MET A 200 3.19 -7.49 12.45
CA MET A 200 4.65 -7.49 12.41
C MET A 200 5.26 -7.98 13.73
N LEU A 201 4.82 -7.45 14.89
CA LEU A 201 5.27 -7.91 16.20
C LEU A 201 5.01 -9.40 16.40
N THR A 202 3.83 -9.88 16.03
CA THR A 202 3.44 -11.30 16.15
C THR A 202 4.35 -12.18 15.30
N LYS A 203 4.59 -11.82 14.04
CA LYS A 203 5.51 -12.55 13.14
C LYS A 203 6.94 -12.58 13.66
N LEU A 204 7.37 -11.50 14.33
CA LEU A 204 8.68 -11.39 14.97
C LEU A 204 8.74 -12.04 16.37
N LYS A 205 7.75 -12.83 16.79
CA LYS A 205 7.69 -13.45 18.13
C LYS A 205 7.86 -12.43 19.26
N ALA A 206 7.35 -11.23 19.11
CA ALA A 206 7.24 -10.23 20.16
C ALA A 206 5.79 -10.10 20.62
N LYS A 207 5.58 -9.77 21.90
CA LYS A 207 4.25 -9.57 22.46
C LYS A 207 3.93 -8.08 22.51
N ASN A 208 2.92 -7.65 21.76
CA ASN A 208 2.35 -6.34 21.97
C ASN A 208 1.68 -6.28 23.36
N VAL A 209 2.04 -5.31 24.21
CA VAL A 209 1.48 -5.22 25.54
C VAL A 209 0.01 -4.79 25.57
N PHE A 210 -0.50 -4.23 24.46
CA PHE A 210 -1.89 -3.83 24.27
C PHE A 210 -2.63 -4.67 23.23
N ASP A 211 -2.27 -5.94 23.05
CA ASP A 211 -2.95 -6.91 22.19
C ASP A 211 -4.37 -7.30 22.68
N ASP A 212 -4.76 -6.85 23.87
CA ASP A 212 -6.10 -6.96 24.42
C ASP A 212 -7.06 -5.86 23.91
N GLN A 213 -6.56 -4.77 23.32
CA GLN A 213 -7.34 -3.69 22.71
C GLN A 213 -7.28 -3.74 21.18
N LYS A 214 -8.27 -3.18 20.48
CA LYS A 214 -8.33 -3.17 19.01
C LYS A 214 -7.92 -1.83 18.43
N GLY A 215 -7.31 -1.86 17.24
CA GLY A 215 -7.00 -0.66 16.45
C GLY A 215 -5.91 0.19 17.11
N TRP A 216 -6.16 1.46 17.22
CA TRP A 216 -5.23 2.47 17.72
C TRP A 216 -5.77 3.10 19.01
N PRO A 217 -5.73 2.38 20.15
CA PRO A 217 -6.32 2.87 21.40
C PRO A 217 -5.48 3.99 22.02
N THR A 218 -6.17 4.85 22.79
CA THR A 218 -5.55 5.71 23.79
C THR A 218 -5.32 4.92 25.08
N VAL A 219 -4.20 5.17 25.73
CA VAL A 219 -3.81 4.45 26.97
C VAL A 219 -3.30 5.42 28.03
N SER A 220 -3.49 5.06 29.30
CA SER A 220 -2.98 5.84 30.42
C SER A 220 -1.52 5.48 30.76
N LYS A 221 -0.82 6.38 31.43
CA LYS A 221 0.54 6.13 31.95
C LYS A 221 0.53 4.96 32.92
N GLU A 222 -0.51 4.85 33.75
CA GLU A 222 -0.70 3.79 34.73
C GLU A 222 -0.86 2.42 34.05
N ASP A 223 -1.58 2.35 32.93
CA ASP A 223 -1.71 1.12 32.15
C ASP A 223 -0.36 0.67 31.57
N ILE A 224 0.43 1.60 31.04
CA ILE A 224 1.77 1.30 30.50
C ILE A 224 2.67 0.75 31.63
N ILE A 225 2.70 1.40 32.80
CA ILE A 225 3.45 0.94 33.98
C ILE A 225 3.02 -0.47 34.38
N LYS A 226 1.70 -0.71 34.47
CA LYS A 226 1.14 -2.02 34.85
C LYS A 226 1.51 -3.12 33.81
N LYS A 227 1.50 -2.81 32.53
CA LYS A 227 1.90 -3.75 31.47
C LYS A 227 3.38 -4.06 31.49
N ASN A 228 4.21 -3.14 32.00
CA ASN A 228 5.65 -3.26 32.17
C ASN A 228 6.38 -3.83 30.95
N PRO A 229 6.46 -3.08 29.83
CA PRO A 229 7.12 -3.52 28.61
C PRO A 229 8.64 -3.71 28.79
N ASP A 230 9.21 -4.65 28.04
CA ASP A 230 10.66 -4.88 27.97
C ASP A 230 11.35 -3.98 26.94
N VAL A 231 10.58 -3.47 25.98
CA VAL A 231 11.01 -2.54 24.92
C VAL A 231 9.94 -1.49 24.73
N MET A 232 10.33 -0.23 24.65
CA MET A 232 9.47 0.90 24.31
C MET A 232 9.97 1.53 23.02
N LEU A 233 9.09 1.59 22.03
CA LEU A 233 9.37 2.17 20.72
C LEU A 233 8.43 3.33 20.44
N THR A 234 8.84 4.28 19.60
CA THR A 234 7.93 5.29 19.06
C THR A 234 8.11 5.46 17.57
N THR A 235 7.01 5.75 16.88
CA THR A 235 6.95 6.16 15.48
C THR A 235 6.39 7.59 15.34
N SER A 236 6.43 8.40 16.39
CA SER A 236 5.89 9.76 16.40
C SER A 236 6.74 10.82 15.66
N GLY A 237 7.76 10.39 14.91
CA GLY A 237 8.62 11.29 14.12
C GLY A 237 9.72 12.03 14.93
N ILE A 238 9.87 11.74 16.24
CA ILE A 238 10.93 12.30 17.07
C ILE A 238 12.16 11.40 17.11
N SER A 239 13.31 11.93 17.52
CA SER A 239 14.52 11.14 17.68
C SER A 239 14.49 10.25 18.93
N SER A 240 15.30 9.18 18.95
CA SER A 240 15.43 8.32 20.14
C SER A 240 15.82 9.09 21.41
N LYS A 241 16.66 10.14 21.27
CA LYS A 241 17.07 10.98 22.42
C LYS A 241 15.87 11.78 22.96
N GLU A 242 15.05 12.35 22.09
CA GLU A 242 13.85 13.08 22.48
C GLU A 242 12.83 12.15 23.14
N TYR A 243 12.62 10.95 22.57
CA TYR A 243 11.72 9.97 23.14
C TYR A 243 12.18 9.49 24.54
N GLN A 244 13.47 9.21 24.70
CA GLN A 244 14.06 8.87 26.01
C GLN A 244 13.84 9.99 27.02
N SER A 245 14.05 11.25 26.66
CA SER A 245 13.80 12.40 27.52
C SER A 245 12.32 12.52 27.88
N LEU A 246 11.42 12.32 26.92
CA LEU A 246 9.98 12.33 27.15
C LEU A 246 9.55 11.24 28.14
N VAL A 247 10.06 10.04 27.95
CA VAL A 247 9.75 8.87 28.82
C VAL A 247 10.28 9.11 30.24
N GLN A 248 11.49 9.65 30.40
CA GLN A 248 12.09 9.96 31.70
C GLN A 248 11.33 11.03 32.49
N GLN A 249 10.62 11.93 31.83
CA GLN A 249 9.79 12.95 32.47
C GLN A 249 8.43 12.44 32.97
N ARG A 250 8.06 11.22 32.60
CA ARG A 250 6.80 10.58 33.03
C ARG A 250 6.99 9.90 34.38
N SER A 251 6.32 10.41 35.42
CA SER A 251 6.38 9.84 36.77
C SER A 251 5.99 8.35 36.77
N GLY A 252 6.77 7.52 37.47
CA GLY A 252 6.58 6.07 37.55
C GLY A 252 7.16 5.25 36.41
N PHE A 253 7.66 5.88 35.33
CA PHE A 253 8.24 5.15 34.20
C PHE A 253 9.64 4.64 34.51
N GLU A 254 10.32 5.22 35.52
CA GLU A 254 11.61 4.74 36.02
C GLU A 254 11.59 3.27 36.47
N ASP A 255 10.39 2.76 36.81
CA ASP A 255 10.20 1.37 37.21
C ASP A 255 9.95 0.38 36.09
N ILE A 256 9.69 0.86 34.86
CA ILE A 256 9.46 0.02 33.68
C ILE A 256 10.75 -0.69 33.25
N ASN A 257 10.64 -1.98 32.91
CA ASN A 257 11.78 -2.80 32.45
C ASN A 257 12.54 -2.16 31.29
N ALA A 258 11.82 -1.64 30.30
CA ALA A 258 12.43 -0.98 29.13
C ALA A 258 13.28 0.23 29.53
N VAL A 259 12.82 1.03 30.50
CA VAL A 259 13.54 2.21 30.98
C VAL A 259 14.78 1.81 31.78
N LYS A 260 14.64 0.87 32.72
CA LYS A 260 15.76 0.33 33.52
C LYS A 260 16.86 -0.27 32.64
N LYS A 261 16.48 -0.90 31.54
CA LYS A 261 17.40 -1.55 30.59
C LYS A 261 17.79 -0.66 29.41
N GLN A 262 17.43 0.63 29.42
CA GLN A 262 17.69 1.61 28.37
C GLN A 262 17.22 1.15 26.97
N ARG A 263 16.08 0.44 26.91
CA ARG A 263 15.49 -0.07 25.68
C ARG A 263 14.30 0.80 25.26
N VAL A 264 14.60 2.08 25.03
CA VAL A 264 13.66 3.13 24.63
C VAL A 264 14.20 3.77 23.36
N GLU A 265 13.54 3.56 22.22
CA GLU A 265 14.06 3.95 20.91
C GLU A 265 12.94 4.51 20.00
N ALA A 266 13.31 5.40 19.08
CA ALA A 266 12.46 5.84 17.99
C ALA A 266 12.80 5.06 16.72
N LEU A 267 11.77 4.67 15.98
CA LEU A 267 11.89 4.05 14.66
C LEU A 267 11.32 4.99 13.60
N ASN A 268 11.74 4.77 12.37
CA ASN A 268 11.25 5.56 11.24
C ASN A 268 9.76 5.23 10.99
N ASP A 269 8.91 6.24 11.10
CA ASP A 269 7.48 6.12 10.90
C ASP A 269 7.13 5.69 9.48
N ASP A 270 7.69 6.36 8.47
CA ASP A 270 7.42 6.05 7.06
C ASP A 270 7.67 4.59 6.71
N LEU A 271 8.68 3.99 7.34
CA LEU A 271 9.03 2.60 7.08
C LEU A 271 8.07 1.62 7.77
N LEU A 272 7.67 1.90 9.02
CA LEU A 272 6.82 1.00 9.80
C LEU A 272 5.32 1.17 9.54
N SER A 273 4.89 2.36 9.14
CA SER A 273 3.47 2.67 8.92
C SER A 273 3.00 2.43 7.50
N ARG A 274 3.93 2.17 6.54
CA ARG A 274 3.59 1.96 5.12
C ARG A 274 3.59 0.47 4.77
N PRO A 275 2.42 -0.18 4.62
CA PRO A 275 2.32 -1.54 4.09
C PRO A 275 2.76 -1.57 2.62
N GLY A 276 4.05 -1.75 2.36
CA GLY A 276 4.63 -1.58 1.04
C GLY A 276 5.85 -2.48 0.78
N PRO A 277 6.53 -2.30 -0.36
CA PRO A 277 7.63 -3.16 -0.80
C PRO A 277 8.84 -3.19 0.16
N ARG A 278 9.05 -2.12 0.93
CA ARG A 278 10.16 -2.02 1.91
C ARG A 278 9.86 -2.66 3.26
N ILE A 279 8.86 -3.53 3.34
CA ILE A 279 8.44 -4.15 4.60
C ILE A 279 9.51 -5.04 5.22
N ASP A 280 10.35 -5.67 4.43
CA ASP A 280 11.48 -6.47 4.92
C ASP A 280 12.48 -5.59 5.68
N GLU A 281 12.81 -4.39 5.19
CA GLU A 281 13.64 -3.41 5.89
C GLU A 281 12.96 -2.95 7.20
N ALA A 282 11.64 -2.67 7.17
CA ALA A 282 10.87 -2.33 8.35
C ALA A 282 10.93 -3.43 9.41
N MET A 283 10.71 -4.67 8.99
CA MET A 283 10.76 -5.87 9.85
C MET A 283 12.15 -6.09 10.44
N GLU A 284 13.21 -5.85 9.67
CA GLU A 284 14.59 -5.95 10.16
C GLU A 284 14.87 -4.89 11.24
N LYS A 285 14.54 -3.62 10.98
CA LYS A 285 14.71 -2.54 11.97
C LYS A 285 13.92 -2.80 13.25
N LEU A 286 12.67 -3.25 13.12
CA LEU A 286 11.84 -3.61 14.27
C LEU A 286 12.43 -4.80 15.04
N SER A 287 12.91 -5.82 14.34
CA SER A 287 13.58 -6.98 14.95
C SER A 287 14.84 -6.58 15.69
N ASP A 288 15.68 -5.74 15.09
CA ASP A 288 16.93 -5.27 15.71
C ASP A 288 16.66 -4.46 16.98
N ALA A 289 15.66 -3.55 16.97
CA ALA A 289 15.24 -2.80 18.14
C ALA A 289 14.70 -3.71 19.26
N ILE A 290 14.01 -4.79 18.90
CA ILE A 290 13.53 -5.80 19.86
C ILE A 290 14.68 -6.63 20.43
N ASP A 291 15.76 -6.89 19.68
CA ASP A 291 16.89 -7.73 20.08
C ASP A 291 18.05 -6.95 20.72
N ALA A 292 18.07 -5.61 20.60
CA ALA A 292 19.15 -4.79 21.09
C ALA A 292 19.42 -5.06 22.57
N LYS A 293 20.60 -5.61 22.87
CA LYS A 293 21.11 -5.74 24.23
C LYS A 293 21.95 -4.49 24.50
N LYS A 294 21.48 -3.63 25.37
CA LYS A 294 22.30 -2.54 25.95
C LYS A 294 22.83 -2.92 27.29
#